data_c5d492990d18ef683adeccc205b23a40
#
_entry.id   c5d492990d18ef683adeccc205b23a40
#
_cell.length_a   1.000
_cell.length_b   1.000
_cell.length_c   1.000
_cell.angle_alpha   90.00
_cell.angle_beta   90.00
_cell.angle_gamma   90.00
#
_symmetry.space_group_name_H-M   'P 1'
#
loop_
_entity.id
_entity.type
_entity.pdbx_description
1 polymer ?
#
loop_
_entity_poly.entity_id
_entity_poly.type
_entity_poly.pdbx_seq_one_letter_code
_entity_poly.pdbx_strand_id
1 'polypeptide(L)'
;MPDTVPTAAELLKPQLPPIIRDLLTSLGAPVRIVHERPGSGPPRVQAALLEDAAGSLLVLFPGDQLLDLHRLKTVVGRDLVPAEARRRQLLDGARLSALPGLPALIDAPCLYDERLLQEPSLLLDSGQPHVLLEIDREVYRSLLADAHGARFGMPLVRLRHNLQRHAAEPMEAVQGFTARRIRQRLERRVEIPPRQNTVRRIHQLYGNLRGCSDDDVTDLIETDPALAAQVVSWAGLSGTAHHPAPERVLSVEDAIVRVLGSEVVLNLSLGLSEGKPPEPPDARDDMTSYWEAALYTATLMDGLCRAMPRGTRPEPGLAYLAGLLHNFGYLTLAHIFPPYFKLLSQHLQINPHIPHALVEHHLLGVTREQIGAWLMEHWQMPEELTVALNGQHDADYRGRHAVYANLVYLAVNLLRNRGIGDTPQEEIPPRLLDDLGLTRARAEEALDRVLAAETALRVLLAQPE
;
A
#
# COMPACT_ATOMS: atom_id res chain seq x y z
N MET A 1 36.56 19.11 -39.78
CA MET A 1 36.00 19.38 -38.44
C MET A 1 36.09 18.08 -37.65
N PRO A 2 36.76 18.02 -36.52
CA PRO A 2 36.85 16.77 -35.76
C PRO A 2 35.51 16.53 -35.05
N ASP A 3 34.92 15.35 -35.31
CA ASP A 3 33.80 14.81 -34.55
C ASP A 3 34.25 14.63 -33.10
N THR A 4 33.77 15.48 -32.24
CA THR A 4 33.96 15.33 -30.79
C THR A 4 33.13 14.13 -30.33
N VAL A 5 33.82 13.02 -30.02
CA VAL A 5 33.22 11.88 -29.35
C VAL A 5 32.62 12.38 -28.02
N PRO A 6 31.31 12.18 -27.78
CA PRO A 6 30.68 12.66 -26.55
C PRO A 6 31.35 12.00 -25.34
N THR A 7 31.63 12.78 -24.32
CA THR A 7 32.22 12.26 -23.08
C THR A 7 31.23 11.31 -22.37
N ALA A 8 31.75 10.37 -21.59
CA ALA A 8 30.90 9.44 -20.82
C ALA A 8 29.86 10.15 -19.93
N ALA A 9 30.13 11.39 -19.51
CA ALA A 9 29.18 12.26 -18.78
C ALA A 9 28.05 12.82 -19.65
N GLU A 10 28.24 12.95 -20.97
CA GLU A 10 27.20 13.37 -21.93
C GLU A 10 26.32 12.21 -22.36
N LEU A 11 26.84 10.97 -22.35
CA LEU A 11 26.07 9.75 -22.59
C LEU A 11 25.16 9.36 -21.41
N LEU A 12 25.40 9.91 -20.23
CA LEU A 12 24.64 9.67 -19.00
C LEU A 12 23.59 10.76 -18.70
N LYS A 13 23.39 11.76 -19.56
CA LYS A 13 22.26 12.72 -19.41
C LYS A 13 20.97 11.97 -19.66
N PRO A 14 20.04 11.88 -18.67
CA PRO A 14 18.75 11.27 -18.89
C PRO A 14 18.06 12.03 -20.02
N GLN A 15 17.73 11.29 -21.08
CA GLN A 15 17.01 11.88 -22.22
C GLN A 15 15.55 12.04 -21.81
N LEU A 16 15.07 13.27 -21.77
CA LEU A 16 13.65 13.53 -21.54
C LEU A 16 12.78 12.83 -22.58
N PRO A 17 11.59 12.35 -22.20
CA PRO A 17 10.62 11.88 -23.18
C PRO A 17 10.41 12.89 -24.29
N PRO A 18 10.35 12.46 -25.57
CA PRO A 18 10.27 13.38 -26.71
C PRO A 18 9.17 14.44 -26.56
N ILE A 19 7.99 14.03 -26.13
CA ILE A 19 6.83 14.90 -25.96
C ILE A 19 7.11 16.04 -24.95
N ILE A 20 7.83 15.77 -23.86
CA ILE A 20 8.17 16.77 -22.85
C ILE A 20 9.26 17.69 -23.39
N ARG A 21 10.29 17.13 -24.00
CA ARG A 21 11.39 17.90 -24.60
C ARG A 21 10.88 18.87 -25.67
N ASP A 22 10.05 18.38 -26.58
CA ASP A 22 9.52 19.16 -27.69
C ASP A 22 8.58 20.26 -27.17
N LEU A 23 7.76 19.98 -26.15
CA LEU A 23 6.92 20.98 -25.50
C LEU A 23 7.77 22.09 -24.84
N LEU A 24 8.75 21.73 -24.00
CA LEU A 24 9.61 22.70 -23.31
C LEU A 24 10.39 23.56 -24.32
N THR A 25 10.82 22.97 -25.42
CA THR A 25 11.50 23.69 -26.50
C THR A 25 10.53 24.67 -27.20
N SER A 26 9.31 24.24 -27.51
CA SER A 26 8.30 25.07 -28.15
C SER A 26 7.85 26.25 -27.30
N LEU A 27 7.81 26.05 -25.96
CA LEU A 27 7.45 27.09 -24.99
C LEU A 27 8.63 27.99 -24.62
N GLY A 28 9.86 27.66 -25.07
CA GLY A 28 11.07 28.38 -24.66
C GLY A 28 11.30 28.37 -23.15
N ALA A 29 10.79 27.37 -22.45
CA ALA A 29 10.85 27.30 -21.00
C ALA A 29 12.23 26.76 -20.53
N PRO A 30 13.08 27.58 -19.89
CA PRO A 30 14.34 27.12 -19.34
C PRO A 30 14.07 26.22 -18.12
N VAL A 31 14.55 24.95 -18.18
CA VAL A 31 14.46 23.99 -17.09
C VAL A 31 15.82 23.38 -16.81
N ARG A 32 16.05 22.99 -15.57
CA ARG A 32 17.22 22.23 -15.15
C ARG A 32 16.82 20.80 -14.81
N ILE A 33 17.49 19.84 -15.42
CA ILE A 33 17.27 18.43 -15.10
C ILE A 33 18.00 18.11 -13.79
N VAL A 34 17.28 17.56 -12.83
CA VAL A 34 17.80 17.16 -11.51
C VAL A 34 17.40 15.72 -11.21
N HIS A 35 18.29 15.01 -10.51
CA HIS A 35 17.95 13.69 -9.98
C HIS A 35 17.25 13.84 -8.64
N GLU A 36 16.25 13.02 -8.42
CA GLU A 36 15.50 12.99 -7.16
C GLU A 36 16.45 12.68 -6.00
N ARG A 37 16.40 13.53 -4.95
CA ARG A 37 17.11 13.32 -3.69
C ARG A 37 16.11 13.44 -2.55
N PRO A 38 16.05 12.46 -1.64
CA PRO A 38 15.17 12.54 -0.49
C PRO A 38 15.47 13.77 0.38
N GLY A 39 14.44 14.51 0.72
CA GLY A 39 14.46 15.49 1.82
C GLY A 39 15.09 16.86 1.59
N SER A 40 15.58 17.20 0.39
CA SER A 40 16.14 18.52 0.13
C SER A 40 15.83 19.05 -1.29
N GLY A 41 15.32 20.26 -1.38
CA GLY A 41 15.05 20.93 -2.66
C GLY A 41 13.75 21.72 -2.67
N PRO A 42 13.44 22.38 -3.80
CA PRO A 42 12.16 23.04 -4.04
C PRO A 42 10.99 22.07 -3.93
N PRO A 43 9.77 22.56 -3.64
CA PRO A 43 8.60 21.70 -3.55
C PRO A 43 8.28 21.04 -4.91
N ARG A 44 7.92 19.76 -4.85
CA ARG A 44 7.47 19.00 -6.04
C ARG A 44 6.03 19.34 -6.34
N VAL A 45 5.72 19.57 -7.61
CA VAL A 45 4.35 19.71 -8.10
C VAL A 45 3.75 18.34 -8.29
N GLN A 46 2.59 18.10 -7.67
CA GLN A 46 1.77 16.93 -7.90
C GLN A 46 0.69 17.23 -8.92
N ALA A 47 0.38 16.25 -9.76
CA ALA A 47 -0.65 16.36 -10.79
C ALA A 47 -1.67 15.24 -10.64
N ALA A 48 -2.95 15.59 -10.54
CA ALA A 48 -4.06 14.65 -10.53
C ALA A 48 -5.02 14.95 -11.70
N LEU A 49 -5.41 13.92 -12.44
CA LEU A 49 -6.45 14.03 -13.47
C LEU A 49 -7.75 13.49 -12.90
N LEU A 50 -8.75 14.35 -12.85
CA LEU A 50 -10.07 14.07 -12.31
C LEU A 50 -11.13 14.21 -13.39
N GLU A 51 -12.30 13.59 -13.20
CA GLU A 51 -13.41 13.67 -14.16
C GLU A 51 -14.77 13.57 -13.48
N ASP A 52 -15.78 14.07 -14.18
CA ASP A 52 -17.20 13.84 -13.93
C ASP A 52 -17.97 13.84 -15.26
N ALA A 53 -19.29 13.89 -15.21
CA ALA A 53 -20.14 13.93 -16.42
C ALA A 53 -19.89 15.17 -17.30
N ALA A 54 -19.32 16.26 -16.76
CA ALA A 54 -19.03 17.47 -17.52
C ALA A 54 -17.64 17.45 -18.18
N GLY A 55 -16.83 16.43 -17.92
CA GLY A 55 -15.48 16.26 -18.50
C GLY A 55 -14.36 16.23 -17.46
N SER A 56 -13.12 16.23 -17.95
CA SER A 56 -11.93 16.12 -17.11
C SER A 56 -11.47 17.46 -16.57
N LEU A 57 -10.71 17.42 -15.49
CA LEU A 57 -10.01 18.55 -14.85
C LEU A 57 -8.62 18.09 -14.43
N LEU A 58 -7.59 18.82 -14.86
CA LEU A 58 -6.23 18.68 -14.33
C LEU A 58 -6.12 19.51 -13.06
N VAL A 59 -5.65 18.91 -11.97
CA VAL A 59 -5.43 19.57 -10.69
C VAL A 59 -3.95 19.51 -10.33
N LEU A 60 -3.34 20.67 -10.08
CA LEU A 60 -1.92 20.82 -9.72
C LEU A 60 -1.80 21.36 -8.31
N PHE A 61 -0.96 20.75 -7.47
CA PHE A 61 -0.81 21.13 -6.08
C PHE A 61 0.59 20.80 -5.54
N PRO A 62 1.05 21.44 -4.44
CA PRO A 62 2.34 21.13 -3.84
C PRO A 62 2.39 19.73 -3.22
N GLY A 63 3.53 19.06 -3.31
CA GLY A 63 3.75 17.72 -2.75
C GLY A 63 3.73 17.63 -1.21
N ASP A 64 3.74 18.77 -0.51
CA ASP A 64 3.52 18.87 0.93
C ASP A 64 2.04 19.07 1.32
N GLN A 65 1.13 18.95 0.35
CA GLN A 65 -0.32 19.08 0.53
C GLN A 65 -1.04 17.79 0.17
N LEU A 66 -2.13 17.50 0.88
CA LEU A 66 -3.14 16.50 0.52
C LEU A 66 -4.18 17.14 -0.39
N LEU A 67 -4.50 16.51 -1.51
CA LEU A 67 -5.69 16.82 -2.31
C LEU A 67 -6.90 16.10 -1.72
N ASP A 68 -7.81 16.87 -1.10
CA ASP A 68 -9.06 16.37 -0.53
C ASP A 68 -10.21 16.65 -1.49
N LEU A 69 -10.86 15.60 -1.99
CA LEU A 69 -11.97 15.70 -2.96
C LEU A 69 -13.17 16.47 -2.42
N HIS A 70 -13.45 16.37 -1.12
CA HIS A 70 -14.56 17.11 -0.52
C HIS A 70 -14.30 18.62 -0.51
N ARG A 71 -13.08 19.02 -0.12
CA ARG A 71 -12.67 20.43 -0.20
C ARG A 71 -12.63 20.93 -1.63
N LEU A 72 -12.10 20.12 -2.54
CA LEU A 72 -12.08 20.46 -3.96
C LEU A 72 -13.50 20.71 -4.49
N LYS A 73 -14.46 19.85 -4.13
CA LYS A 73 -15.89 20.02 -4.47
C LYS A 73 -16.44 21.35 -4.01
N THR A 74 -16.07 21.84 -2.82
CA THR A 74 -16.55 23.16 -2.31
C THR A 74 -15.96 24.33 -3.10
N VAL A 75 -14.79 24.17 -3.71
CA VAL A 75 -14.12 25.20 -4.52
C VAL A 75 -14.64 25.20 -5.97
N VAL A 76 -14.78 24.01 -6.57
CA VAL A 76 -15.10 23.86 -8.00
C VAL A 76 -16.60 23.70 -8.24
N GLY A 77 -17.39 23.27 -7.22
CA GLY A 77 -18.81 22.99 -7.36
C GLY A 77 -19.12 21.69 -8.12
N ARG A 78 -18.09 20.84 -8.38
CA ARG A 78 -18.19 19.58 -9.15
C ARG A 78 -17.85 18.40 -8.27
N ASP A 79 -18.52 17.25 -8.52
CA ASP A 79 -18.27 15.98 -7.82
C ASP A 79 -17.32 15.12 -8.65
N LEU A 80 -16.05 15.38 -8.48
CA LEU A 80 -14.98 14.80 -9.30
C LEU A 80 -14.47 13.50 -8.70
N VAL A 81 -14.13 12.55 -9.58
CA VAL A 81 -13.48 11.29 -9.23
C VAL A 81 -12.16 11.15 -10.00
N PRO A 82 -11.22 10.29 -9.58
CA PRO A 82 -10.00 10.02 -10.34
C PRO A 82 -10.31 9.52 -11.75
N ALA A 83 -9.73 10.14 -12.78
CA ALA A 83 -9.86 9.76 -14.19
C ALA A 83 -8.81 8.69 -14.57
N GLU A 84 -8.83 7.54 -13.91
CA GLU A 84 -7.75 6.55 -14.00
C GLU A 84 -7.56 5.98 -15.40
N ALA A 85 -8.65 5.65 -16.12
CA ALA A 85 -8.57 5.12 -17.47
C ALA A 85 -7.91 6.12 -18.45
N ARG A 86 -8.29 7.40 -18.33
CA ARG A 86 -7.73 8.48 -19.15
C ARG A 86 -6.28 8.76 -18.76
N ARG A 87 -5.96 8.77 -17.46
CA ARG A 87 -4.61 8.91 -16.95
C ARG A 87 -3.69 7.81 -17.51
N ARG A 88 -4.11 6.55 -17.43
CA ARG A 88 -3.35 5.41 -17.94
C ARG A 88 -3.14 5.54 -19.45
N GLN A 89 -4.17 5.85 -20.21
CA GLN A 89 -4.06 6.06 -21.66
C GLN A 89 -3.05 7.16 -22.02
N LEU A 90 -3.02 8.27 -21.26
CA LEU A 90 -2.04 9.35 -21.45
C LEU A 90 -0.62 8.89 -21.15
N LEU A 91 -0.42 8.19 -20.03
CA LEU A 91 0.90 7.72 -19.61
C LEU A 91 1.46 6.70 -20.61
N ASP A 92 0.67 5.71 -21.02
CA ASP A 92 1.07 4.66 -21.97
C ASP A 92 1.33 5.25 -23.37
N GLY A 93 0.43 6.10 -23.85
CA GLY A 93 0.54 6.75 -25.15
C GLY A 93 1.78 7.65 -25.28
N ALA A 94 2.15 8.33 -24.20
CA ALA A 94 3.31 9.21 -24.15
C ALA A 94 4.56 8.52 -23.56
N ARG A 95 4.46 7.28 -23.11
CA ARG A 95 5.51 6.51 -22.41
C ARG A 95 6.08 7.25 -21.19
N LEU A 96 5.17 7.75 -20.37
CA LEU A 96 5.50 8.49 -19.15
C LEU A 96 5.27 7.60 -17.92
N SER A 97 6.13 7.71 -16.92
CA SER A 97 5.97 7.02 -15.63
C SER A 97 5.06 7.76 -14.67
N ALA A 98 4.89 9.09 -14.85
CA ALA A 98 4.04 9.93 -14.02
C ALA A 98 3.47 11.09 -14.84
N LEU A 99 2.36 11.68 -14.38
CA LEU A 99 1.81 12.89 -14.99
C LEU A 99 2.73 14.07 -14.69
N PRO A 100 3.31 14.72 -15.72
CA PRO A 100 4.05 15.95 -15.52
C PRO A 100 3.09 17.09 -15.16
N GLY A 101 3.52 17.97 -14.29
CA GLY A 101 2.76 19.17 -13.91
C GLY A 101 2.75 20.25 -15.00
N LEU A 102 2.54 19.86 -16.27
CA LEU A 102 2.57 20.71 -17.45
C LEU A 102 1.18 20.73 -18.12
N PRO A 103 0.35 21.76 -17.89
CA PRO A 103 -1.02 21.81 -18.42
C PRO A 103 -1.12 21.59 -19.92
N ALA A 104 -0.19 22.15 -20.69
CA ALA A 104 -0.19 22.05 -22.16
C ALA A 104 -0.04 20.66 -22.73
N LEU A 105 0.30 19.64 -21.92
CA LEU A 105 0.33 18.23 -22.32
C LEU A 105 -1.04 17.52 -22.23
N ILE A 106 -1.99 18.15 -21.54
CA ILE A 106 -3.25 17.52 -21.17
C ILE A 106 -4.38 18.39 -21.71
N ASP A 107 -5.18 17.82 -22.62
CA ASP A 107 -6.37 18.47 -23.16
C ASP A 107 -7.51 18.44 -22.11
N ALA A 108 -7.36 19.31 -21.09
CA ALA A 108 -8.34 19.50 -20.03
C ALA A 108 -8.14 20.88 -19.36
N PRO A 109 -9.21 21.51 -18.86
CA PRO A 109 -9.09 22.68 -18.00
C PRO A 109 -8.14 22.39 -16.82
N CYS A 110 -7.39 23.39 -16.38
CA CYS A 110 -6.42 23.26 -15.30
C CYS A 110 -6.80 24.13 -14.10
N LEU A 111 -6.76 23.52 -12.91
CA LEU A 111 -6.84 24.19 -11.61
C LEU A 111 -5.54 24.01 -10.87
N TYR A 112 -4.97 25.05 -10.30
CA TYR A 112 -3.75 24.92 -9.50
C TYR A 112 -3.91 25.53 -8.10
N ASP A 113 -3.21 24.93 -7.11
CA ASP A 113 -3.14 25.52 -5.77
C ASP A 113 -2.18 26.73 -5.78
N GLU A 114 -2.67 27.90 -5.35
CA GLU A 114 -1.90 29.16 -5.36
C GLU A 114 -0.57 29.08 -4.57
N ARG A 115 -0.43 28.12 -3.66
CA ARG A 115 0.81 27.91 -2.90
C ARG A 115 1.97 27.45 -3.76
N LEU A 116 1.70 26.86 -4.94
CA LEU A 116 2.74 26.52 -5.91
C LEU A 116 3.58 27.74 -6.30
N LEU A 117 2.94 28.91 -6.40
CA LEU A 117 3.61 30.14 -6.80
C LEU A 117 4.20 30.94 -5.63
N GLN A 118 4.30 30.37 -4.44
CA GLN A 118 4.95 31.01 -3.28
C GLN A 118 6.46 30.77 -3.23
N GLU A 119 6.91 29.65 -3.77
CA GLU A 119 8.33 29.28 -3.80
C GLU A 119 9.06 29.85 -5.03
N PRO A 120 10.37 30.10 -4.94
CA PRO A 120 11.14 30.70 -6.04
C PRO A 120 11.35 29.74 -7.21
N SER A 121 11.41 28.43 -6.97
CA SER A 121 11.50 27.37 -7.97
C SER A 121 10.68 26.15 -7.56
N LEU A 122 10.37 25.29 -8.51
CA LEU A 122 9.52 24.11 -8.36
C LEU A 122 10.15 22.90 -9.05
N LEU A 123 9.82 21.72 -8.58
CA LEU A 123 10.20 20.44 -9.19
C LEU A 123 8.97 19.82 -9.89
N LEU A 124 9.09 19.54 -11.17
CA LEU A 124 8.09 18.84 -11.96
C LEU A 124 8.56 17.42 -12.27
N ASP A 125 7.62 16.51 -12.41
CA ASP A 125 7.92 15.20 -12.97
C ASP A 125 8.39 15.32 -14.42
N SER A 126 9.47 14.62 -14.76
CA SER A 126 9.97 14.56 -16.14
C SER A 126 9.30 13.47 -16.96
N GLY A 127 8.40 12.69 -16.37
CA GLY A 127 7.86 11.47 -16.97
C GLY A 127 8.84 10.28 -17.00
N GLN A 128 10.02 10.42 -16.39
CA GLN A 128 10.98 9.31 -16.19
C GLN A 128 11.20 9.07 -14.71
N PRO A 129 11.38 7.80 -14.28
CA PRO A 129 11.66 7.49 -12.89
C PRO A 129 12.91 8.21 -12.38
N HIS A 130 12.84 8.78 -11.16
CA HIS A 130 13.95 9.45 -10.47
C HIS A 130 14.55 10.69 -11.17
N VAL A 131 13.89 11.21 -12.20
CA VAL A 131 14.31 12.41 -12.93
C VAL A 131 13.25 13.48 -12.77
N LEU A 132 13.66 14.66 -12.31
CA LEU A 132 12.80 15.82 -12.11
C LEU A 132 13.28 16.99 -12.94
N LEU A 133 12.39 17.93 -13.20
CA LEU A 133 12.66 19.21 -13.89
C LEU A 133 12.52 20.33 -12.87
N GLU A 134 13.59 21.03 -12.58
CA GLU A 134 13.53 22.25 -11.81
C GLU A 134 13.21 23.43 -12.73
N ILE A 135 12.16 24.17 -12.38
CA ILE A 135 11.65 25.32 -13.14
C ILE A 135 11.54 26.54 -12.24
N ASP A 136 11.88 27.69 -12.76
CA ASP A 136 11.67 28.97 -12.07
C ASP A 136 10.18 29.33 -11.96
N ARG A 137 9.76 29.93 -10.84
CA ARG A 137 8.37 30.30 -10.57
C ARG A 137 7.76 31.18 -11.67
N GLU A 138 8.48 32.15 -12.19
CA GLU A 138 7.93 33.09 -13.20
C GLU A 138 7.72 32.38 -14.53
N VAL A 139 8.62 31.44 -14.89
CA VAL A 139 8.44 30.58 -16.06
C VAL A 139 7.23 29.67 -15.85
N TYR A 140 7.12 29.04 -14.67
CA TYR A 140 5.97 28.17 -14.38
C TYR A 140 4.64 28.93 -14.36
N ARG A 141 4.64 30.17 -13.81
CA ARG A 141 3.46 31.07 -13.87
C ARG A 141 3.00 31.33 -15.30
N SER A 142 3.92 31.50 -16.25
CA SER A 142 3.56 31.68 -17.65
C SER A 142 2.91 30.44 -18.27
N LEU A 143 3.31 29.22 -17.83
CA LEU A 143 2.69 27.97 -18.25
C LEU A 143 1.29 27.76 -17.66
N LEU A 144 0.95 28.47 -16.59
CA LEU A 144 -0.36 28.44 -15.91
C LEU A 144 -1.28 29.60 -16.35
N ALA A 145 -0.94 30.35 -17.40
CA ALA A 145 -1.67 31.56 -17.81
C ALA A 145 -3.18 31.31 -18.05
N ASP A 146 -3.54 30.14 -18.60
CA ASP A 146 -4.92 29.74 -18.87
C ASP A 146 -5.54 28.90 -17.74
N ALA A 147 -4.82 28.68 -16.64
CA ALA A 147 -5.26 27.88 -15.50
C ALA A 147 -5.89 28.75 -14.40
N HIS A 148 -6.82 28.17 -13.63
CA HIS A 148 -7.44 28.86 -12.50
C HIS A 148 -6.68 28.58 -11.21
N GLY A 149 -6.37 29.65 -10.46
CA GLY A 149 -5.76 29.54 -9.13
C GLY A 149 -6.81 29.48 -8.03
N ALA A 150 -6.61 28.59 -7.04
CA ALA A 150 -7.43 28.53 -5.83
C ALA A 150 -6.63 27.89 -4.68
N ARG A 151 -7.16 27.96 -3.45
CA ARG A 151 -6.56 27.30 -2.27
C ARG A 151 -7.40 26.13 -1.83
N PHE A 152 -6.95 24.91 -2.12
CA PHE A 152 -7.69 23.68 -1.79
C PHE A 152 -6.84 22.61 -1.09
N GLY A 153 -5.53 22.61 -1.24
CA GLY A 153 -4.63 21.67 -0.60
C GLY A 153 -4.68 21.71 0.93
N MET A 154 -4.43 20.61 1.59
CA MET A 154 -4.32 20.50 3.05
C MET A 154 -2.88 20.18 3.45
N PRO A 155 -2.21 21.02 4.29
CA PRO A 155 -0.82 20.82 4.67
C PRO A 155 -0.59 19.48 5.39
N LEU A 156 0.40 18.68 4.94
CA LEU A 156 0.75 17.39 5.55
C LEU A 156 1.23 17.54 7.00
N VAL A 157 1.86 18.66 7.36
CA VAL A 157 2.26 18.96 8.74
C VAL A 157 1.06 18.92 9.69
N ARG A 158 -0.09 19.46 9.26
CA ARG A 158 -1.33 19.39 10.03
C ARG A 158 -1.84 17.97 10.20
N LEU A 159 -1.75 17.15 9.14
CA LEU A 159 -2.18 15.75 9.18
C LEU A 159 -1.28 14.92 10.09
N ARG A 160 0.04 15.10 10.01
CA ARG A 160 1.02 14.44 10.89
C ARG A 160 0.80 14.79 12.35
N HIS A 161 0.57 16.07 12.64
CA HIS A 161 0.26 16.52 13.99
C HIS A 161 -1.01 15.89 14.54
N ASN A 162 -2.08 15.80 13.72
CA ASN A 162 -3.33 15.15 14.12
C ASN A 162 -3.11 13.66 14.40
N LEU A 163 -2.41 12.92 13.51
CA LEU A 163 -2.12 11.52 13.71
C LEU A 163 -1.35 11.27 15.02
N GLN A 164 -0.35 12.10 15.33
CA GLN A 164 0.43 12.00 16.57
C GLN A 164 -0.38 12.34 17.83
N ARG A 165 -1.24 13.35 17.77
CA ARG A 165 -2.11 13.72 18.91
C ARG A 165 -3.12 12.64 19.22
N HIS A 166 -3.69 11.98 18.21
CA HIS A 166 -4.70 10.94 18.42
C HIS A 166 -4.14 9.62 18.91
N ALA A 167 -2.84 9.39 18.79
CA ALA A 167 -2.17 8.32 19.54
C ALA A 167 -2.19 8.58 21.07
N ALA A 168 -2.42 9.83 21.51
CA ALA A 168 -2.35 10.26 22.92
C ALA A 168 -3.67 10.77 23.51
N GLU A 169 -4.68 11.15 22.71
CA GLU A 169 -5.93 11.80 23.19
C GLU A 169 -7.19 11.31 22.45
N PRO A 170 -8.40 11.38 23.05
CA PRO A 170 -9.65 11.01 22.40
C PRO A 170 -9.97 11.93 21.22
N MET A 171 -10.38 11.33 20.11
CA MET A 171 -10.62 11.94 18.80
C MET A 171 -11.71 13.02 18.77
N GLU A 172 -11.53 14.03 17.89
CA GLU A 172 -12.56 15.03 17.56
C GLU A 172 -13.87 14.37 17.08
N ALA A 173 -15.01 15.01 17.35
CA ALA A 173 -16.34 14.38 17.36
C ALA A 173 -16.74 13.58 16.11
N VAL A 174 -16.40 14.02 14.88
CA VAL A 174 -16.84 13.34 13.63
C VAL A 174 -15.96 12.15 13.29
N GLN A 175 -14.64 12.30 13.36
CA GLN A 175 -13.67 11.21 13.12
C GLN A 175 -13.80 10.13 14.19
N GLY A 176 -13.98 10.54 15.47
CA GLY A 176 -14.27 9.63 16.56
C GLY A 176 -15.55 8.83 16.38
N PHE A 177 -16.56 9.39 15.68
CA PHE A 177 -17.78 8.67 15.36
C PHE A 177 -17.53 7.56 14.31
N THR A 178 -16.77 7.84 13.26
CA THR A 178 -16.48 6.87 12.20
C THR A 178 -15.62 5.71 12.73
N ALA A 179 -14.52 6.00 13.42
CA ALA A 179 -13.68 4.98 14.03
C ALA A 179 -14.44 4.13 15.06
N ARG A 180 -15.29 4.76 15.89
CA ARG A 180 -16.15 4.05 16.86
C ARG A 180 -17.13 3.12 16.15
N ARG A 181 -17.75 3.54 15.05
CA ARG A 181 -18.64 2.68 14.24
C ARG A 181 -17.90 1.51 13.62
N ILE A 182 -16.69 1.74 13.11
CA ILE A 182 -15.85 0.67 12.58
C ILE A 182 -15.59 -0.34 13.69
N ARG A 183 -15.08 0.09 14.86
CA ARG A 183 -14.80 -0.78 15.99
C ARG A 183 -16.03 -1.57 16.45
N GLN A 184 -17.19 -0.93 16.64
CA GLN A 184 -18.44 -1.59 17.00
C GLN A 184 -18.89 -2.64 15.97
N ARG A 185 -18.60 -2.42 14.69
CA ARG A 185 -18.96 -3.40 13.65
C ARG A 185 -18.03 -4.63 13.70
N LEU A 186 -16.75 -4.41 14.02
CA LEU A 186 -15.78 -5.49 14.20
C LEU A 186 -16.05 -6.37 15.42
N GLU A 187 -16.70 -5.83 16.47
CA GLU A 187 -17.12 -6.58 17.66
C GLU A 187 -18.26 -7.59 17.37
N ARG A 188 -18.90 -7.49 16.21
CA ARG A 188 -19.85 -8.51 15.75
C ARG A 188 -19.08 -9.65 15.08
N ARG A 189 -19.75 -10.83 14.95
CA ARG A 189 -19.15 -11.92 14.18
C ARG A 189 -18.85 -11.44 12.75
N VAL A 190 -17.58 -11.32 12.44
CA VAL A 190 -17.08 -10.94 11.13
C VAL A 190 -16.48 -12.16 10.48
N GLU A 191 -17.01 -12.52 9.33
CA GLU A 191 -16.48 -13.59 8.47
C GLU A 191 -16.08 -12.92 7.15
N ILE A 192 -14.83 -13.07 6.76
CA ILE A 192 -14.30 -12.52 5.51
C ILE A 192 -14.14 -13.66 4.53
N PRO A 193 -14.93 -13.72 3.45
CA PRO A 193 -14.81 -14.76 2.45
C PRO A 193 -13.44 -14.75 1.77
N PRO A 194 -12.93 -15.93 1.39
CA PRO A 194 -11.69 -16.05 0.63
C PRO A 194 -11.87 -15.49 -0.78
N ARG A 195 -10.75 -15.20 -1.45
CA ARG A 195 -10.77 -14.75 -2.85
C ARG A 195 -11.31 -15.85 -3.78
N GLN A 196 -11.83 -15.43 -4.94
CA GLN A 196 -12.49 -16.33 -5.91
C GLN A 196 -11.63 -17.56 -6.30
N ASN A 197 -10.33 -17.38 -6.50
CA ASN A 197 -9.44 -18.47 -6.87
C ASN A 197 -9.30 -19.50 -5.76
N THR A 198 -9.19 -19.04 -4.52
CA THR A 198 -9.13 -19.89 -3.35
C THR A 198 -10.44 -20.69 -3.21
N VAL A 199 -11.59 -20.06 -3.45
CA VAL A 199 -12.90 -20.77 -3.47
C VAL A 199 -12.89 -21.93 -4.45
N ARG A 200 -12.40 -21.75 -5.69
CA ARG A 200 -12.30 -22.84 -6.67
C ARG A 200 -11.40 -23.98 -6.19
N ARG A 201 -10.24 -23.65 -5.60
CA ARG A 201 -9.33 -24.65 -5.04
C ARG A 201 -9.93 -25.40 -3.86
N ILE A 202 -10.68 -24.72 -2.98
CA ILE A 202 -11.44 -25.38 -1.89
C ILE A 202 -12.38 -26.43 -2.46
N HIS A 203 -13.18 -26.07 -3.47
CA HIS A 203 -14.09 -27.02 -4.11
C HIS A 203 -13.37 -28.20 -4.77
N GLN A 204 -12.21 -27.98 -5.40
CA GLN A 204 -11.39 -29.03 -6.00
C GLN A 204 -10.87 -30.01 -4.93
N LEU A 205 -10.30 -29.50 -3.83
CA LEU A 205 -9.81 -30.33 -2.73
C LEU A 205 -10.96 -31.07 -2.03
N TYR A 206 -12.08 -30.40 -1.79
CA TYR A 206 -13.27 -30.98 -1.20
C TYR A 206 -13.85 -32.12 -2.06
N GLY A 207 -13.82 -31.98 -3.39
CA GLY A 207 -14.22 -33.04 -4.33
C GLY A 207 -13.30 -34.28 -4.35
N ASN A 208 -12.09 -34.17 -3.81
CA ASN A 208 -11.08 -35.22 -3.76
C ASN A 208 -10.48 -35.44 -2.35
N LEU A 209 -11.31 -35.42 -1.32
CA LEU A 209 -10.87 -35.53 0.08
C LEU A 209 -9.97 -36.76 0.37
N ARG A 210 -10.16 -37.89 -0.35
CA ARG A 210 -9.35 -39.11 -0.15
C ARG A 210 -7.94 -39.01 -0.71
N GLY A 211 -7.69 -38.06 -1.63
CA GLY A 211 -6.37 -37.81 -2.24
C GLY A 211 -5.73 -36.53 -1.77
N CYS A 212 -6.38 -35.80 -0.85
CA CYS A 212 -5.89 -34.51 -0.31
C CYS A 212 -4.99 -34.79 0.91
N SER A 213 -3.78 -34.25 0.90
CA SER A 213 -2.86 -34.29 2.03
C SER A 213 -3.05 -33.06 2.94
N ASP A 214 -2.52 -33.11 4.17
CA ASP A 214 -2.50 -31.96 5.07
C ASP A 214 -1.68 -30.81 4.47
N ASP A 215 -0.62 -31.14 3.72
CA ASP A 215 0.20 -30.15 3.02
C ASP A 215 -0.60 -29.40 1.94
N ASP A 216 -1.46 -30.09 1.16
CA ASP A 216 -2.30 -29.46 0.14
C ASP A 216 -3.28 -28.44 0.75
N VAL A 217 -3.81 -28.77 1.94
CA VAL A 217 -4.72 -27.87 2.67
C VAL A 217 -3.92 -26.70 3.27
N THR A 218 -2.78 -26.97 3.86
CA THR A 218 -1.90 -25.95 4.44
C THR A 218 -1.48 -24.95 3.37
N ASP A 219 -0.97 -25.42 2.22
CA ASP A 219 -0.58 -24.57 1.09
C ASP A 219 -1.74 -23.68 0.57
N LEU A 220 -2.95 -24.26 0.53
CA LEU A 220 -4.13 -23.49 0.15
C LEU A 220 -4.42 -22.35 1.12
N ILE A 221 -4.43 -22.67 2.43
CA ILE A 221 -4.78 -21.71 3.49
C ILE A 221 -3.71 -20.62 3.62
N GLU A 222 -2.43 -20.97 3.55
CA GLU A 222 -1.32 -20.03 3.68
C GLU A 222 -1.24 -18.99 2.56
N THR A 223 -1.87 -19.25 1.42
CA THR A 223 -1.91 -18.30 0.31
C THR A 223 -3.08 -17.32 0.36
N ASP A 224 -4.01 -17.48 1.32
CA ASP A 224 -5.19 -16.62 1.44
C ASP A 224 -5.26 -15.97 2.85
N PRO A 225 -4.97 -14.67 2.99
CA PRO A 225 -4.99 -13.99 4.29
C PRO A 225 -6.32 -14.13 5.04
N ALA A 226 -7.46 -14.16 4.34
CA ALA A 226 -8.78 -14.29 4.98
C ALA A 226 -8.95 -15.65 5.62
N LEU A 227 -8.53 -16.73 4.94
CA LEU A 227 -8.57 -18.08 5.49
C LEU A 227 -7.53 -18.28 6.57
N ALA A 228 -6.28 -17.88 6.34
CA ALA A 228 -5.19 -18.03 7.30
C ALA A 228 -5.54 -17.41 8.67
N ALA A 229 -6.05 -16.17 8.66
CA ALA A 229 -6.46 -15.51 9.89
C ALA A 229 -7.59 -16.25 10.61
N GLN A 230 -8.61 -16.68 9.87
CA GLN A 230 -9.78 -17.36 10.47
C GLN A 230 -9.45 -18.76 10.97
N VAL A 231 -8.64 -19.54 10.23
CA VAL A 231 -8.20 -20.88 10.65
C VAL A 231 -7.39 -20.80 11.94
N VAL A 232 -6.44 -19.86 12.05
CA VAL A 232 -5.66 -19.66 13.27
C VAL A 232 -6.56 -19.20 14.43
N SER A 233 -7.53 -18.32 14.17
CA SER A 233 -8.53 -17.90 15.16
C SER A 233 -9.38 -19.07 15.65
N TRP A 234 -9.91 -19.91 14.77
CA TRP A 234 -10.70 -21.08 15.15
C TRP A 234 -9.89 -22.07 16.00
N ALA A 235 -8.63 -22.29 15.64
CA ALA A 235 -7.74 -23.14 16.42
C ALA A 235 -7.50 -22.57 17.82
N GLY A 236 -7.31 -21.25 17.96
CA GLY A 236 -7.17 -20.58 19.25
C GLY A 236 -8.41 -20.68 20.14
N LEU A 237 -9.61 -20.68 19.52
CA LEU A 237 -10.89 -20.78 20.21
C LEU A 237 -11.35 -22.22 20.52
N SER A 238 -10.69 -23.25 19.98
CA SER A 238 -11.11 -24.65 20.09
C SER A 238 -10.87 -25.30 21.47
N GLY A 239 -10.24 -24.59 22.40
CA GLY A 239 -10.07 -25.03 23.78
C GLY A 239 -11.42 -25.20 24.49
N THR A 240 -11.89 -26.47 24.62
CA THR A 240 -13.09 -26.79 25.39
C THR A 240 -12.76 -27.08 26.85
N ALA A 241 -13.77 -27.00 27.75
CA ALA A 241 -13.62 -27.28 29.18
C ALA A 241 -13.07 -28.67 29.51
N HIS A 242 -13.03 -29.60 28.54
CA HIS A 242 -12.57 -30.99 28.68
C HIS A 242 -11.21 -31.27 28.02
N HIS A 243 -10.69 -30.33 27.21
CA HIS A 243 -9.34 -30.40 26.68
C HIS A 243 -8.62 -29.12 27.11
N PRO A 244 -7.42 -29.22 27.74
CA PRO A 244 -6.62 -28.03 28.01
C PRO A 244 -6.46 -27.27 26.70
N ALA A 245 -6.49 -25.93 26.81
CA ALA A 245 -6.22 -25.08 25.65
C ALA A 245 -4.99 -25.62 24.93
N PRO A 246 -5.06 -25.80 23.59
CA PRO A 246 -3.91 -26.34 22.88
C PRO A 246 -2.68 -25.49 23.18
N GLU A 247 -1.52 -26.14 23.18
CA GLU A 247 -0.27 -25.40 23.13
C GLU A 247 -0.42 -24.28 22.07
N ARG A 248 0.10 -23.13 22.37
CA ARG A 248 -0.03 -21.91 21.57
C ARG A 248 0.10 -22.19 20.06
N VAL A 249 -0.88 -21.76 19.29
CA VAL A 249 -0.86 -21.88 17.80
C VAL A 249 0.13 -20.87 17.25
N LEU A 250 1.15 -21.35 16.53
CA LEU A 250 2.27 -20.53 16.04
C LEU A 250 2.32 -20.42 14.52
N SER A 251 1.50 -21.22 13.80
CA SER A 251 1.43 -21.22 12.34
C SER A 251 0.06 -21.72 11.84
N VAL A 252 -0.19 -21.59 10.55
CA VAL A 252 -1.34 -22.24 9.89
C VAL A 252 -1.22 -23.75 9.97
N GLU A 253 -0.03 -24.31 9.73
CA GLU A 253 0.25 -25.74 9.86
C GLU A 253 -0.10 -26.26 11.26
N ASP A 254 0.34 -25.55 12.32
CA ASP A 254 -0.03 -25.88 13.70
C ASP A 254 -1.55 -25.93 13.91
N ALA A 255 -2.26 -24.92 13.35
CA ALA A 255 -3.71 -24.84 13.45
C ALA A 255 -4.41 -26.04 12.78
N ILE A 256 -3.91 -26.45 11.63
CA ILE A 256 -4.47 -27.55 10.83
C ILE A 256 -4.06 -28.89 11.44
N VAL A 257 -2.77 -29.18 11.52
CA VAL A 257 -2.26 -30.54 11.82
C VAL A 257 -2.45 -30.90 13.30
N ARG A 258 -2.27 -29.93 14.21
CA ARG A 258 -2.27 -30.21 15.65
C ARG A 258 -3.61 -29.96 16.34
N VAL A 259 -4.47 -29.08 15.77
CA VAL A 259 -5.66 -28.60 16.48
C VAL A 259 -6.96 -28.98 15.78
N LEU A 260 -7.15 -28.56 14.52
CA LEU A 260 -8.45 -28.67 13.84
C LEU A 260 -8.61 -29.92 12.97
N GLY A 261 -7.56 -30.32 12.28
CA GLY A 261 -7.59 -31.34 11.24
C GLY A 261 -8.03 -30.78 9.87
N SER A 262 -7.43 -31.31 8.80
CA SER A 262 -7.66 -30.84 7.42
C SER A 262 -9.11 -30.94 6.97
N GLU A 263 -9.83 -31.98 7.35
CA GLU A 263 -11.23 -32.14 6.99
C GLU A 263 -12.13 -31.08 7.61
N VAL A 264 -11.90 -30.71 8.89
CA VAL A 264 -12.64 -29.65 9.57
C VAL A 264 -12.35 -28.30 8.93
N VAL A 265 -11.06 -28.04 8.63
CA VAL A 265 -10.64 -26.79 7.98
C VAL A 265 -11.27 -26.64 6.60
N LEU A 266 -11.26 -27.68 5.77
CA LEU A 266 -11.92 -27.66 4.45
C LEU A 266 -13.42 -27.42 4.55
N ASN A 267 -14.11 -28.08 5.50
CA ASN A 267 -15.56 -27.88 5.72
C ASN A 267 -15.89 -26.44 6.13
N LEU A 268 -15.11 -25.86 7.06
CA LEU A 268 -15.28 -24.46 7.49
C LEU A 268 -14.95 -23.49 6.35
N SER A 269 -13.88 -23.76 5.58
CA SER A 269 -13.50 -22.97 4.43
C SER A 269 -14.55 -22.98 3.32
N LEU A 270 -15.20 -24.15 3.11
CA LEU A 270 -16.34 -24.28 2.19
C LEU A 270 -17.51 -23.39 2.63
N GLY A 271 -17.84 -23.39 3.92
CA GLY A 271 -18.88 -22.51 4.47
C GLY A 271 -18.58 -21.02 4.24
N LEU A 272 -17.34 -20.60 4.41
CA LEU A 272 -16.91 -19.22 4.09
C LEU A 272 -16.98 -18.90 2.60
N SER A 273 -16.81 -19.88 1.74
CA SER A 273 -16.83 -19.73 0.28
C SER A 273 -18.22 -19.38 -0.28
N GLU A 274 -19.28 -19.61 0.47
CA GLU A 274 -20.63 -19.17 0.12
C GLU A 274 -20.83 -17.67 0.28
N GLY A 275 -19.95 -16.99 1.02
CA GLY A 275 -19.94 -15.54 1.17
C GLY A 275 -19.55 -14.84 -0.14
N LYS A 276 -20.01 -13.61 -0.31
CA LYS A 276 -19.57 -12.79 -1.44
C LYS A 276 -18.13 -12.31 -1.18
N PRO A 277 -17.15 -12.68 -2.04
CA PRO A 277 -15.79 -12.17 -1.91
C PRO A 277 -15.76 -10.65 -1.87
N PRO A 278 -14.81 -10.02 -1.15
CA PRO A 278 -14.63 -8.58 -1.21
C PRO A 278 -14.25 -8.19 -2.63
N GLU A 279 -15.17 -7.51 -3.30
CA GLU A 279 -14.93 -6.89 -4.60
C GLU A 279 -14.65 -5.41 -4.37
N PRO A 280 -13.49 -4.88 -4.79
CA PRO A 280 -13.29 -3.45 -4.83
C PRO A 280 -14.32 -2.81 -5.76
N PRO A 281 -14.88 -1.63 -5.45
CA PRO A 281 -16.00 -1.03 -6.19
C PRO A 281 -15.74 -0.74 -7.68
N ASP A 282 -14.50 -0.68 -8.11
CA ASP A 282 -14.07 -0.55 -9.53
C ASP A 282 -12.78 -1.36 -9.72
N ALA A 283 -12.84 -2.60 -9.28
CA ALA A 283 -11.75 -3.51 -9.18
C ALA A 283 -11.02 -3.72 -10.48
N ARG A 284 -9.83 -3.21 -10.62
CA ARG A 284 -8.97 -3.81 -11.62
C ARG A 284 -7.61 -4.20 -11.12
N ASP A 285 -6.98 -3.41 -10.28
CA ASP A 285 -5.57 -3.68 -10.01
C ASP A 285 -5.20 -3.65 -8.52
N ASP A 286 -5.93 -2.89 -7.69
CA ASP A 286 -5.58 -2.73 -6.27
C ASP A 286 -5.69 -4.01 -5.43
N MET A 287 -6.66 -4.88 -5.74
CA MET A 287 -6.81 -6.13 -4.97
C MET A 287 -5.83 -7.22 -5.44
N THR A 288 -5.49 -7.27 -6.72
CA THR A 288 -4.42 -8.16 -7.20
C THR A 288 -3.10 -7.73 -6.57
N SER A 289 -2.82 -6.44 -6.57
CA SER A 289 -1.68 -5.85 -5.88
C SER A 289 -1.68 -6.15 -4.37
N TYR A 290 -2.86 -6.12 -3.70
CA TYR A 290 -3.00 -6.49 -2.30
C TYR A 290 -2.57 -7.94 -2.02
N TRP A 291 -3.08 -8.90 -2.80
CA TRP A 291 -2.79 -10.33 -2.62
C TRP A 291 -1.32 -10.64 -2.92
N GLU A 292 -0.79 -10.04 -3.98
CA GLU A 292 0.63 -10.15 -4.32
C GLU A 292 1.49 -9.57 -3.20
N ALA A 293 1.22 -8.35 -2.75
CA ALA A 293 1.96 -7.70 -1.69
C ALA A 293 1.92 -8.51 -0.39
N ALA A 294 0.78 -9.07 -0.02
CA ALA A 294 0.64 -9.92 1.17
C ALA A 294 1.53 -11.17 1.09
N LEU A 295 1.48 -11.89 -0.04
CA LEU A 295 2.26 -13.12 -0.22
C LEU A 295 3.77 -12.84 -0.33
N TYR A 296 4.18 -11.81 -1.08
CA TYR A 296 5.57 -11.40 -1.14
C TYR A 296 6.10 -10.99 0.22
N THR A 297 5.31 -10.24 1.01
CA THR A 297 5.72 -9.83 2.35
C THR A 297 5.84 -11.04 3.28
N ALA A 298 4.88 -11.96 3.27
CA ALA A 298 4.94 -13.20 4.06
C ALA A 298 6.18 -14.03 3.74
N THR A 299 6.44 -14.27 2.45
CA THR A 299 7.59 -15.06 1.99
C THR A 299 8.92 -14.35 2.35
N LEU A 300 8.98 -13.03 2.22
CA LEU A 300 10.17 -12.28 2.60
C LEU A 300 10.38 -12.26 4.12
N MET A 301 9.32 -12.18 4.91
CA MET A 301 9.36 -12.27 6.37
C MET A 301 9.98 -13.60 6.83
N ASP A 302 9.57 -14.73 6.24
CA ASP A 302 10.18 -16.04 6.51
C ASP A 302 11.66 -16.05 6.10
N GLY A 303 11.99 -15.53 4.93
CA GLY A 303 13.37 -15.42 4.44
C GLY A 303 14.27 -14.58 5.36
N LEU A 304 13.80 -13.41 5.79
CA LEU A 304 14.49 -12.53 6.74
C LEU A 304 14.65 -13.19 8.10
N CYS A 305 13.58 -13.82 8.62
CA CYS A 305 13.61 -14.58 9.87
C CYS A 305 14.69 -15.66 9.83
N ARG A 306 14.80 -16.43 8.74
CA ARG A 306 15.86 -17.46 8.57
C ARG A 306 17.26 -16.86 8.47
N ALA A 307 17.41 -15.66 7.95
CA ALA A 307 18.69 -14.95 7.84
C ALA A 307 19.18 -14.36 9.18
N MET A 308 18.30 -14.21 10.17
CA MET A 308 18.63 -13.72 11.51
C MET A 308 19.47 -14.72 12.31
N PRO A 309 20.26 -14.24 13.30
CA PRO A 309 20.97 -15.12 14.23
C PRO A 309 19.98 -16.01 15.01
N ARG A 310 20.36 -17.30 15.22
CA ARG A 310 19.46 -18.27 15.87
C ARG A 310 18.95 -17.84 17.25
N GLY A 311 19.75 -17.08 18.01
CA GLY A 311 19.41 -16.64 19.38
C GLY A 311 18.39 -15.48 19.46
N THR A 312 18.17 -14.75 18.38
CA THR A 312 17.25 -13.60 18.29
C THR A 312 16.11 -13.82 17.29
N ARG A 313 16.13 -14.97 16.64
CA ARG A 313 15.14 -15.32 15.61
C ARG A 313 13.75 -15.51 16.24
N PRO A 314 12.70 -14.82 15.74
CA PRO A 314 11.34 -15.06 16.15
C PRO A 314 10.80 -16.39 15.60
N GLU A 315 9.59 -16.77 16.01
CA GLU A 315 8.90 -17.96 15.47
C GLU A 315 8.59 -17.77 13.99
N PRO A 316 9.10 -18.63 13.09
CA PRO A 316 8.97 -18.45 11.65
C PRO A 316 7.52 -18.41 11.17
N GLY A 317 6.64 -19.28 11.70
CA GLY A 317 5.23 -19.32 11.34
C GLY A 317 4.49 -18.04 11.71
N LEU A 318 4.77 -17.45 12.89
CA LEU A 318 4.21 -16.15 13.27
C LEU A 318 4.80 -15.02 12.43
N ALA A 319 6.08 -15.08 12.05
CA ALA A 319 6.69 -14.10 11.17
C ALA A 319 6.01 -14.15 9.78
N TYR A 320 5.81 -15.33 9.21
CA TYR A 320 5.07 -15.51 7.96
C TYR A 320 3.65 -14.93 8.06
N LEU A 321 2.89 -15.29 9.11
CA LEU A 321 1.53 -14.78 9.34
C LEU A 321 1.51 -13.26 9.50
N ALA A 322 2.47 -12.67 10.23
CA ALA A 322 2.56 -11.23 10.37
C ALA A 322 2.75 -10.54 9.00
N GLY A 323 3.59 -11.11 8.14
CA GLY A 323 3.74 -10.63 6.77
C GLY A 323 2.49 -10.82 5.91
N LEU A 324 1.81 -11.95 6.01
CA LEU A 324 0.59 -12.23 5.26
C LEU A 324 -0.56 -11.31 5.66
N LEU A 325 -0.65 -10.98 6.94
CA LEU A 325 -1.76 -10.22 7.53
C LEU A 325 -1.43 -8.73 7.72
N HIS A 326 -0.23 -8.26 7.38
CA HIS A 326 0.21 -6.89 7.67
C HIS A 326 -0.78 -5.83 7.18
N ASN A 327 -1.46 -6.07 6.08
CA ASN A 327 -2.41 -5.14 5.44
C ASN A 327 -3.88 -5.59 5.57
N PHE A 328 -4.18 -6.50 6.52
CA PHE A 328 -5.50 -7.16 6.64
C PHE A 328 -6.65 -6.20 6.92
N GLY A 329 -6.39 -5.08 7.57
CA GLY A 329 -7.39 -4.04 7.81
C GLY A 329 -7.92 -3.41 6.52
N TYR A 330 -7.12 -3.36 5.45
CA TYR A 330 -7.57 -2.88 4.13
C TYR A 330 -8.62 -3.83 3.53
N LEU A 331 -8.38 -5.15 3.59
CA LEU A 331 -9.34 -6.17 3.17
C LEU A 331 -10.62 -6.12 4.02
N THR A 332 -10.45 -5.97 5.34
CA THR A 332 -11.54 -5.82 6.29
C THR A 332 -12.42 -4.60 5.96
N LEU A 333 -11.79 -3.47 5.66
CA LEU A 333 -12.50 -2.25 5.29
C LEU A 333 -13.26 -2.42 3.97
N ALA A 334 -12.64 -3.07 2.98
CA ALA A 334 -13.27 -3.36 1.69
C ALA A 334 -14.53 -4.23 1.84
N HIS A 335 -14.46 -5.24 2.70
CA HIS A 335 -15.57 -6.16 2.91
C HIS A 335 -16.70 -5.58 3.78
N ILE A 336 -16.35 -4.95 4.91
CA ILE A 336 -17.35 -4.50 5.89
C ILE A 336 -17.91 -3.13 5.58
N PHE A 337 -17.10 -2.24 4.98
CA PHE A 337 -17.44 -0.84 4.74
C PHE A 337 -17.13 -0.40 3.29
N PRO A 338 -17.70 -1.03 2.25
CA PRO A 338 -17.40 -0.71 0.85
C PRO A 338 -17.47 0.79 0.50
N PRO A 339 -18.44 1.59 1.02
CA PRO A 339 -18.48 3.04 0.72
C PRO A 339 -17.27 3.81 1.25
N TYR A 340 -16.79 3.47 2.46
CA TYR A 340 -15.57 4.08 3.02
C TYR A 340 -14.32 3.60 2.29
N PHE A 341 -14.30 2.34 1.90
CA PHE A 341 -13.22 1.78 1.09
C PHE A 341 -13.11 2.50 -0.27
N LYS A 342 -14.24 2.71 -0.96
CA LYS A 342 -14.27 3.47 -2.22
C LYS A 342 -13.74 4.89 -2.05
N LEU A 343 -14.20 5.60 -1.02
CA LEU A 343 -13.74 6.96 -0.71
C LEU A 343 -12.24 6.98 -0.44
N LEU A 344 -11.73 6.03 0.35
CA LEU A 344 -10.31 5.91 0.66
C LEU A 344 -9.49 5.63 -0.60
N SER A 345 -9.88 4.64 -1.41
CA SER A 345 -9.19 4.27 -2.65
C SER A 345 -9.05 5.46 -3.60
N GLN A 346 -10.12 6.24 -3.78
CA GLN A 346 -10.08 7.44 -4.60
C GLN A 346 -9.05 8.47 -4.10
N HIS A 347 -8.98 8.69 -2.78
CA HIS A 347 -8.01 9.62 -2.19
C HIS A 347 -6.57 9.11 -2.28
N LEU A 348 -6.34 7.80 -2.11
CA LEU A 348 -5.02 7.21 -2.26
C LEU A 348 -4.50 7.32 -3.71
N GLN A 349 -5.37 7.10 -4.69
CA GLN A 349 -5.03 7.22 -6.12
C GLN A 349 -4.54 8.62 -6.52
N ILE A 350 -5.17 9.66 -5.98
CA ILE A 350 -4.79 11.06 -6.30
C ILE A 350 -3.68 11.62 -5.41
N ASN A 351 -3.30 10.90 -4.36
CA ASN A 351 -2.25 11.29 -3.41
C ASN A 351 -1.18 10.18 -3.24
N PRO A 352 -0.61 9.63 -4.32
CA PRO A 352 0.31 8.48 -4.23
C PRO A 352 1.63 8.80 -3.52
N HIS A 353 1.92 10.08 -3.33
CA HIS A 353 3.12 10.59 -2.66
C HIS A 353 2.98 10.70 -1.14
N ILE A 354 1.77 10.44 -0.59
CA ILE A 354 1.46 10.59 0.83
C ILE A 354 1.40 9.21 1.49
N PRO A 355 2.02 9.04 2.67
CA PRO A 355 1.84 7.81 3.46
C PRO A 355 0.35 7.53 3.71
N HIS A 356 -0.08 6.30 3.44
CA HIS A 356 -1.49 5.90 3.50
C HIS A 356 -2.12 6.18 4.85
N ALA A 357 -1.39 5.94 5.95
CA ALA A 357 -1.86 6.20 7.31
C ALA A 357 -2.34 7.66 7.52
N LEU A 358 -1.70 8.64 6.86
CA LEU A 358 -2.13 10.04 6.95
C LEU A 358 -3.47 10.28 6.23
N VAL A 359 -3.64 9.68 5.05
CA VAL A 359 -4.88 9.77 4.27
C VAL A 359 -6.02 9.07 5.00
N GLU A 360 -5.78 7.87 5.48
CA GLU A 360 -6.75 7.05 6.21
C GLU A 360 -7.19 7.72 7.51
N HIS A 361 -6.24 8.18 8.30
CA HIS A 361 -6.55 8.88 9.54
C HIS A 361 -7.31 10.19 9.28
N HIS A 362 -6.98 10.92 8.20
CA HIS A 362 -7.72 12.12 7.82
C HIS A 362 -9.19 11.82 7.47
N LEU A 363 -9.44 10.76 6.71
CA LEU A 363 -10.78 10.42 6.22
C LEU A 363 -11.62 9.66 7.25
N LEU A 364 -11.01 8.71 7.96
CA LEU A 364 -11.70 7.72 8.80
C LEU A 364 -11.45 7.91 10.29
N GLY A 365 -10.41 8.66 10.66
CA GLY A 365 -9.94 8.79 12.04
C GLY A 365 -9.28 7.52 12.58
N VAL A 366 -8.94 6.56 11.72
CA VAL A 366 -8.33 5.28 12.04
C VAL A 366 -7.56 4.79 10.82
N THR A 367 -6.46 4.06 11.04
CA THR A 367 -5.68 3.46 9.95
C THR A 367 -6.06 2.01 9.72
N ARG A 368 -5.70 1.46 8.55
CA ARG A 368 -5.91 0.04 8.21
C ARG A 368 -5.21 -0.89 9.19
N GLU A 369 -4.05 -0.51 9.69
CA GLU A 369 -3.30 -1.29 10.67
C GLU A 369 -4.06 -1.39 11.99
N GLN A 370 -4.65 -0.29 12.46
CA GLN A 370 -5.50 -0.28 13.65
C GLN A 370 -6.76 -1.12 13.45
N ILE A 371 -7.40 -1.04 12.27
CA ILE A 371 -8.58 -1.87 11.95
C ILE A 371 -8.19 -3.35 11.98
N GLY A 372 -7.08 -3.73 11.34
CA GLY A 372 -6.57 -5.09 11.34
C GLY A 372 -6.25 -5.58 12.75
N ALA A 373 -5.54 -4.79 13.53
CA ALA A 373 -5.17 -5.12 14.90
C ALA A 373 -6.40 -5.32 15.81
N TRP A 374 -7.41 -4.44 15.72
CA TRP A 374 -8.67 -4.62 16.48
C TRP A 374 -9.40 -5.91 16.12
N LEU A 375 -9.37 -6.31 14.84
CA LEU A 375 -9.98 -7.57 14.41
C LEU A 375 -9.18 -8.77 14.93
N MET A 376 -7.83 -8.72 14.89
CA MET A 376 -6.96 -9.75 15.46
C MET A 376 -7.18 -9.91 16.97
N GLU A 377 -7.30 -8.80 17.72
CA GLU A 377 -7.65 -8.82 19.15
C GLU A 377 -9.02 -9.47 19.38
N HIS A 378 -10.02 -9.10 18.60
CA HIS A 378 -11.37 -9.67 18.69
C HIS A 378 -11.39 -11.17 18.40
N TRP A 379 -10.57 -11.62 17.45
CA TRP A 379 -10.40 -13.01 17.10
C TRP A 379 -9.43 -13.78 18.03
N GLN A 380 -8.94 -13.14 19.08
CA GLN A 380 -8.00 -13.71 20.05
C GLN A 380 -6.73 -14.30 19.42
N MET A 381 -6.26 -13.66 18.36
CA MET A 381 -5.02 -14.03 17.68
C MET A 381 -3.80 -13.79 18.59
N PRO A 382 -2.65 -14.45 18.33
CA PRO A 382 -1.41 -14.20 19.04
C PRO A 382 -1.05 -12.72 19.12
N GLU A 383 -0.62 -12.23 20.29
CA GLU A 383 -0.28 -10.82 20.53
C GLU A 383 0.78 -10.29 19.57
N GLU A 384 1.68 -11.16 19.12
CA GLU A 384 2.72 -10.85 18.14
C GLU A 384 2.16 -10.27 16.84
N LEU A 385 1.03 -10.83 16.36
CA LEU A 385 0.37 -10.37 15.13
C LEU A 385 -0.25 -8.99 15.33
N THR A 386 -0.95 -8.77 16.45
CA THR A 386 -1.51 -7.47 16.80
C THR A 386 -0.42 -6.40 16.89
N VAL A 387 0.72 -6.73 17.55
CA VAL A 387 1.87 -5.83 17.65
C VAL A 387 2.51 -5.59 16.29
N ALA A 388 2.67 -6.63 15.48
CA ALA A 388 3.22 -6.50 14.13
C ALA A 388 2.39 -5.50 13.30
N LEU A 389 1.06 -5.63 13.29
CA LEU A 389 0.18 -4.75 12.53
C LEU A 389 0.25 -3.30 13.05
N ASN A 390 0.14 -3.09 14.35
CA ASN A 390 0.14 -1.74 14.92
C ASN A 390 1.48 -1.02 14.79
N GLY A 391 2.60 -1.74 14.91
CA GLY A 391 3.95 -1.16 14.95
C GLY A 391 4.66 -1.10 13.60
N GLN A 392 4.07 -1.60 12.52
CA GLN A 392 4.75 -1.80 11.23
C GLN A 392 5.24 -0.53 10.51
N HIS A 393 4.81 0.66 10.91
CA HIS A 393 5.27 1.94 10.36
C HIS A 393 6.22 2.71 11.29
N ASP A 394 6.56 2.14 12.44
CA ASP A 394 7.48 2.74 13.40
C ASP A 394 8.80 1.96 13.42
N ALA A 395 9.79 2.45 12.65
CA ALA A 395 11.14 1.88 12.62
C ALA A 395 11.86 1.92 13.98
N ASP A 396 11.34 2.71 14.91
CA ASP A 396 11.87 2.91 16.26
C ASP A 396 11.09 2.13 17.34
N TYR A 397 10.12 1.34 16.94
CA TYR A 397 9.32 0.56 17.86
C TYR A 397 10.20 -0.40 18.71
N ARG A 398 10.10 -0.28 20.03
CA ARG A 398 10.92 -1.03 21.03
C ARG A 398 10.06 -1.74 22.07
N GLY A 399 8.79 -1.89 21.81
CA GLY A 399 7.88 -2.58 22.72
C GLY A 399 8.08 -4.10 22.76
N ARG A 400 7.20 -4.77 23.50
CA ARG A 400 7.12 -6.23 23.50
C ARG A 400 6.84 -6.71 22.06
N HIS A 401 7.44 -7.84 21.68
CA HIS A 401 7.32 -8.42 20.32
C HIS A 401 7.75 -7.48 19.17
N ALA A 402 8.56 -6.46 19.46
CA ALA A 402 9.03 -5.48 18.48
C ALA A 402 9.68 -6.11 17.23
N VAL A 403 10.29 -7.28 17.38
CA VAL A 403 10.95 -8.00 16.28
C VAL A 403 9.99 -8.25 15.09
N TYR A 404 8.72 -8.54 15.34
CA TYR A 404 7.74 -8.78 14.29
C TYR A 404 7.36 -7.48 13.56
N ALA A 405 7.09 -6.39 14.28
CA ALA A 405 6.82 -5.08 13.70
C ALA A 405 8.00 -4.56 12.87
N ASN A 406 9.21 -4.68 13.40
CA ASN A 406 10.45 -4.28 12.76
C ASN A 406 10.74 -5.10 11.49
N LEU A 407 10.44 -6.40 11.50
CA LEU A 407 10.57 -7.26 10.32
C LEU A 407 9.55 -6.86 9.24
N VAL A 408 8.28 -6.56 9.60
CA VAL A 408 7.27 -6.08 8.64
C VAL A 408 7.73 -4.76 8.03
N TYR A 409 8.18 -3.79 8.85
CA TYR A 409 8.74 -2.54 8.35
C TYR A 409 9.84 -2.78 7.32
N LEU A 410 10.83 -3.63 7.68
CA LEU A 410 11.95 -3.95 6.80
C LEU A 410 11.48 -4.62 5.50
N ALA A 411 10.62 -5.63 5.58
CA ALA A 411 10.13 -6.38 4.42
C ALA A 411 9.35 -5.49 3.45
N VAL A 412 8.40 -4.70 3.96
CA VAL A 412 7.60 -3.78 3.15
C VAL A 412 8.48 -2.75 2.44
N ASN A 413 9.46 -2.15 3.12
CA ASN A 413 10.34 -1.16 2.50
C ASN A 413 11.33 -1.78 1.50
N LEU A 414 11.84 -3.00 1.73
CA LEU A 414 12.66 -3.72 0.76
C LEU A 414 11.87 -4.02 -0.53
N LEU A 415 10.63 -4.49 -0.40
CA LEU A 415 9.75 -4.76 -1.55
C LEU A 415 9.40 -3.46 -2.30
N ARG A 416 9.14 -2.37 -1.59
CA ARG A 416 8.88 -1.04 -2.20
C ARG A 416 10.04 -0.56 -3.05
N ASN A 417 11.27 -0.78 -2.62
CA ASN A 417 12.46 -0.45 -3.40
C ASN A 417 12.55 -1.22 -4.73
N ARG A 418 11.77 -2.28 -4.89
CA ARG A 418 11.64 -3.08 -6.13
C ARG A 418 10.29 -2.87 -6.83
N GLY A 419 9.51 -1.88 -6.42
CA GLY A 419 8.22 -1.53 -7.02
C GLY A 419 7.04 -2.42 -6.60
N ILE A 420 7.20 -3.25 -5.56
CA ILE A 420 6.13 -4.11 -5.02
C ILE A 420 5.50 -3.44 -3.80
N GLY A 421 4.16 -3.38 -3.77
CA GLY A 421 3.37 -2.75 -2.72
C GLY A 421 2.91 -1.33 -3.09
N ASP A 422 2.11 -0.70 -2.25
CA ASP A 422 1.32 0.51 -2.54
C ASP A 422 1.72 1.76 -1.74
N THR A 423 2.60 1.64 -0.72
CA THR A 423 3.04 2.75 0.13
C THR A 423 4.21 3.53 -0.50
N PRO A 424 4.41 4.82 -0.19
CA PRO A 424 5.63 5.53 -0.57
C PRO A 424 6.89 4.86 -0.04
N GLN A 425 8.01 5.04 -0.74
CA GLN A 425 9.30 4.54 -0.28
C GLN A 425 9.75 5.30 0.97
N GLU A 426 10.22 4.56 1.98
CA GLU A 426 10.84 5.12 3.17
C GLU A 426 12.28 4.63 3.31
N GLU A 427 13.12 5.44 3.95
CA GLU A 427 14.50 5.06 4.22
C GLU A 427 14.54 4.01 5.33
N ILE A 428 15.28 2.91 5.10
CA ILE A 428 15.50 1.87 6.11
C ILE A 428 16.65 2.34 7.02
N PRO A 429 16.37 2.68 8.29
CA PRO A 429 17.40 3.13 9.22
C PRO A 429 18.44 2.03 9.46
N PRO A 430 19.76 2.33 9.41
CA PRO A 430 20.81 1.34 9.66
C PRO A 430 20.64 0.59 11.00
N ARG A 431 20.25 1.30 12.06
CA ARG A 431 20.01 0.72 13.40
C ARG A 431 18.92 -0.34 13.41
N LEU A 432 17.92 -0.27 12.52
CA LEU A 432 16.88 -1.30 12.42
C LEU A 432 17.49 -2.66 12.05
N LEU A 433 18.44 -2.66 11.11
CA LEU A 433 19.16 -3.86 10.71
C LEU A 433 20.03 -4.40 11.86
N ASP A 434 20.70 -3.51 12.60
CA ASP A 434 21.50 -3.88 13.77
C ASP A 434 20.64 -4.53 14.85
N ASP A 435 19.46 -3.95 15.16
CA ASP A 435 18.51 -4.48 16.14
C ASP A 435 17.97 -5.87 15.75
N LEU A 436 17.80 -6.12 14.44
CA LEU A 436 17.40 -7.43 13.91
C LEU A 436 18.60 -8.41 13.76
N GLY A 437 19.82 -7.95 13.99
CA GLY A 437 21.05 -8.75 13.75
C GLY A 437 21.26 -9.10 12.29
N LEU A 438 20.74 -8.28 11.37
CA LEU A 438 20.85 -8.44 9.93
C LEU A 438 21.86 -7.45 9.35
N THR A 439 22.62 -7.89 8.37
CA THR A 439 23.35 -6.98 7.49
C THR A 439 22.49 -6.64 6.28
N ARG A 440 22.73 -5.46 5.68
CA ARG A 440 22.02 -5.08 4.45
C ARG A 440 22.18 -6.12 3.36
N ALA A 441 23.37 -6.68 3.19
CA ALA A 441 23.65 -7.73 2.20
C ALA A 441 22.78 -8.99 2.41
N ARG A 442 22.59 -9.44 3.66
CA ARG A 442 21.73 -10.60 3.96
C ARG A 442 20.25 -10.31 3.73
N ALA A 443 19.82 -9.09 4.02
CA ALA A 443 18.44 -8.68 3.78
C ALA A 443 18.13 -8.61 2.26
N GLU A 444 19.06 -8.03 1.48
CA GLU A 444 18.94 -7.99 0.00
C GLU A 444 19.02 -9.41 -0.62
N GLU A 445 19.89 -10.30 -0.10
CA GLU A 445 19.94 -11.70 -0.54
C GLU A 445 18.63 -12.45 -0.28
N ALA A 446 17.98 -12.19 0.86
CA ALA A 446 16.66 -12.77 1.13
C ALA A 446 15.61 -12.23 0.15
N LEU A 447 15.62 -10.93 -0.15
CA LEU A 447 14.76 -10.32 -1.14
C LEU A 447 14.98 -10.91 -2.54
N ASP A 448 16.24 -11.00 -2.98
CA ASP A 448 16.57 -11.54 -4.32
C ASP A 448 16.09 -12.99 -4.49
N ARG A 449 16.15 -13.80 -3.43
CA ARG A 449 15.60 -15.18 -3.45
C ARG A 449 14.10 -15.19 -3.63
N VAL A 450 13.37 -14.29 -2.96
CA VAL A 450 11.91 -14.17 -3.11
C VAL A 450 11.56 -13.73 -4.54
N LEU A 451 12.29 -12.76 -5.08
CA LEU A 451 12.06 -12.28 -6.45
C LEU A 451 12.43 -13.35 -7.50
N ALA A 452 13.46 -14.17 -7.25
CA ALA A 452 13.79 -15.30 -8.13
C ALA A 452 12.67 -16.36 -8.18
N ALA A 453 11.85 -16.46 -7.11
CA ALA A 453 10.68 -17.33 -7.05
C ALA A 453 9.40 -16.69 -7.60
N GLU A 454 9.47 -15.50 -8.21
CA GLU A 454 8.32 -14.72 -8.70
C GLU A 454 7.37 -15.55 -9.58
N THR A 455 7.90 -16.36 -10.51
CA THR A 455 7.06 -17.19 -11.39
C THR A 455 6.21 -18.19 -10.58
N ALA A 456 6.80 -18.82 -9.55
CA ALA A 456 6.07 -19.76 -8.68
C ALA A 456 5.01 -19.02 -7.84
N LEU A 457 5.35 -17.85 -7.28
CA LEU A 457 4.41 -17.02 -6.52
C LEU A 457 3.26 -16.52 -7.40
N ARG A 458 3.54 -16.11 -8.64
CA ARG A 458 2.50 -15.69 -9.60
C ARG A 458 1.61 -16.85 -10.01
N VAL A 459 2.13 -18.08 -10.16
CA VAL A 459 1.30 -19.28 -10.41
C VAL A 459 0.35 -19.56 -9.25
N LEU A 460 0.79 -19.37 -8.00
CA LEU A 460 -0.09 -19.48 -6.82
C LEU A 460 -1.21 -18.44 -6.80
N LEU A 461 -0.94 -17.27 -7.38
CA LEU A 461 -1.89 -16.15 -7.45
C LEU A 461 -2.71 -16.14 -8.76
N ALA A 462 -2.19 -16.77 -9.82
CA ALA A 462 -2.84 -16.78 -11.13
C ALA A 462 -4.17 -17.52 -11.09
N GLN A 463 -5.09 -17.06 -11.93
CA GLN A 463 -6.33 -17.79 -12.19
C GLN A 463 -5.99 -19.02 -13.03
N PRO A 464 -6.40 -20.23 -12.65
CA PRO A 464 -6.53 -21.26 -13.66
C PRO A 464 -7.58 -20.82 -14.67
N GLU A 465 -7.21 -20.81 -15.94
CA GLU A 465 -8.12 -20.57 -17.07
C GLU A 465 -9.35 -21.49 -17.05
#